data_a3908505258c95373270fab019094695
#
_entry.id   a3908505258c95373270fab019094695
#
_cell.length_a   1.000
_cell.length_b   1.000
_cell.length_c   1.000
_cell.angle_alpha   90.00
_cell.angle_beta   90.00
_cell.angle_gamma   90.00
#
_symmetry.space_group_name_H-M   'P 1'
#
loop_
_entity.id
_entity.type
_entity.pdbx_description
1 polymer ?
#
loop_
_entity_poly.entity_id
_entity_poly.type
_entity_poly.pdbx_seq_one_letter_code
_entity_poly.pdbx_strand_id
1 'polypeptide(L)'
;MKAVFRYPGSKWSIAKWIISHFPEGYEKMIYLEPFFGSGAVFFNKLPGTLETINDLDGDVVNLFRVLREQPEEFKKVLELTPYSREEYDLSFELCEDSLEQARRFVVKTTQSIGAKIGVGKCGWRNHKTIKIGGTACKWAGITKTIDAAVSRLRGTPTNLVQIEHMDAFRLIERYDTQDALIYLDPPYVRSTRRSGALYSHELSEKDHEHLLDLIVTSKSKIIISGYDNDLYNKKLKGWYTDITMSQTTSTKMACEKIWMNYLPQEKQITFSEILATGLESEGSPCPENESPGAAGSSTATAATGTSAATTAGTAP
;
A
#
# COMPACT_ATOMS: atom_id res chain seq x y z
N MET A 1 -9.30 -3.40 -11.64
CA MET A 1 -9.71 -4.54 -10.79
C MET A 1 -9.91 -4.08 -9.35
N LYS A 2 -10.46 -4.91 -8.43
CA LYS A 2 -10.49 -4.60 -6.98
C LYS A 2 -9.42 -5.42 -6.25
N ALA A 3 -8.97 -4.95 -5.07
CA ALA A 3 -8.01 -5.68 -4.25
C ALA A 3 -8.53 -7.07 -3.85
N VAL A 4 -7.67 -8.07 -3.89
CA VAL A 4 -7.98 -9.43 -3.41
C VAL A 4 -8.05 -9.43 -1.88
N PHE A 5 -7.19 -8.66 -1.23
CA PHE A 5 -7.13 -8.50 0.23
C PHE A 5 -6.74 -7.07 0.61
N ARG A 6 -6.83 -6.76 1.89
CA ARG A 6 -6.44 -5.43 2.39
C ARG A 6 -4.97 -5.45 2.78
N TYR A 7 -4.24 -4.43 2.36
CA TYR A 7 -2.82 -4.28 2.67
C TYR A 7 -2.54 -2.83 3.13
N PRO A 8 -1.68 -2.62 4.14
CA PRO A 8 -1.29 -1.26 4.55
C PRO A 8 -0.62 -0.53 3.39
N GLY A 9 -0.83 0.77 3.29
CA GLY A 9 -0.19 1.58 2.24
C GLY A 9 -0.61 1.28 0.81
N SER A 10 -1.65 0.45 0.61
CA SER A 10 -2.09 0.01 -0.72
C SER A 10 -2.49 1.17 -1.65
N LYS A 11 -2.00 1.17 -2.87
CA LYS A 11 -2.18 2.22 -3.89
C LYS A 11 -3.43 2.09 -4.75
N TRP A 12 -4.43 1.28 -4.36
CA TRP A 12 -5.62 1.03 -5.19
C TRP A 12 -6.38 2.30 -5.59
N SER A 13 -6.42 3.31 -4.74
CA SER A 13 -7.11 4.59 -5.03
C SER A 13 -6.37 5.45 -6.05
N ILE A 14 -5.05 5.33 -6.13
CA ILE A 14 -4.19 6.17 -6.99
C ILE A 14 -3.45 5.36 -8.07
N ALA A 15 -3.69 4.06 -8.18
CA ALA A 15 -3.00 3.20 -9.15
C ALA A 15 -3.11 3.73 -10.60
N LYS A 16 -4.27 4.21 -11.00
CA LYS A 16 -4.47 4.79 -12.33
C LYS A 16 -3.63 6.05 -12.55
N TRP A 17 -3.50 6.89 -11.52
CA TRP A 17 -2.64 8.07 -11.58
C TRP A 17 -1.17 7.68 -11.68
N ILE A 18 -0.69 6.69 -10.91
CA ILE A 18 0.67 6.18 -11.05
C ILE A 18 0.92 5.66 -12.48
N ILE A 19 -0.01 4.84 -12.99
CA ILE A 19 0.09 4.25 -14.33
C ILE A 19 0.07 5.32 -15.45
N SER A 20 -0.64 6.44 -15.26
CA SER A 20 -0.65 7.52 -16.25
C SER A 20 0.70 8.22 -16.42
N HIS A 21 1.63 7.97 -15.50
CA HIS A 21 3.02 8.44 -15.58
C HIS A 21 3.99 7.40 -16.16
N PHE A 22 3.53 6.22 -16.49
CA PHE A 22 4.38 5.23 -17.13
C PHE A 22 4.81 5.70 -18.53
N PRO A 23 6.01 5.33 -18.99
CA PRO A 23 6.46 5.71 -20.32
C PRO A 23 5.59 5.09 -21.39
N GLU A 24 5.52 5.72 -22.56
CA GLU A 24 4.83 5.15 -23.73
C GLU A 24 5.40 3.79 -24.08
N GLY A 25 4.54 2.85 -24.42
CA GLY A 25 4.93 1.50 -24.79
C GLY A 25 5.50 0.67 -23.63
N TYR A 26 5.24 1.06 -22.38
CA TYR A 26 5.73 0.34 -21.21
C TYR A 26 5.31 -1.14 -21.19
N GLU A 27 4.23 -1.50 -21.89
CA GLU A 27 3.79 -2.89 -22.04
C GLU A 27 4.77 -3.76 -22.84
N LYS A 28 5.69 -3.13 -23.57
CA LYS A 28 6.79 -3.80 -24.30
C LYS A 28 8.08 -3.87 -23.47
N MET A 29 8.13 -3.18 -22.34
CA MET A 29 9.27 -3.18 -21.44
C MET A 29 9.19 -4.37 -20.46
N ILE A 30 10.34 -4.72 -19.89
CA ILE A 30 10.39 -5.61 -18.73
C ILE A 30 9.84 -4.86 -17.53
N TYR A 31 8.74 -5.33 -16.94
CA TYR A 31 8.15 -4.69 -15.76
C TYR A 31 8.63 -5.38 -14.49
N LEU A 32 9.06 -4.58 -13.51
CA LEU A 32 9.46 -5.05 -12.19
C LEU A 32 8.74 -4.26 -11.10
N GLU A 33 8.14 -4.98 -10.12
CA GLU A 33 7.56 -4.43 -8.89
C GLU A 33 8.16 -5.14 -7.67
N PRO A 34 9.32 -4.66 -7.11
CA PRO A 34 10.07 -5.33 -6.05
C PRO A 34 9.40 -5.29 -4.68
N PHE A 35 8.50 -4.34 -4.43
CA PHE A 35 7.71 -4.16 -3.21
C PHE A 35 6.23 -4.32 -3.55
N PHE A 36 5.81 -5.55 -3.78
CA PHE A 36 4.53 -5.85 -4.42
C PHE A 36 3.31 -5.59 -3.52
N GLY A 37 3.40 -5.93 -2.23
CA GLY A 37 2.29 -5.79 -1.28
C GLY A 37 0.99 -6.38 -1.82
N SER A 38 -0.01 -5.52 -2.07
CA SER A 38 -1.31 -5.95 -2.64
C SER A 38 -1.38 -5.91 -4.16
N GLY A 39 -0.30 -5.55 -4.85
CA GLY A 39 -0.21 -5.51 -6.30
C GLY A 39 -1.09 -4.47 -6.99
N ALA A 40 -1.36 -3.35 -6.32
CA ALA A 40 -2.32 -2.36 -6.81
C ALA A 40 -2.00 -1.84 -8.22
N VAL A 41 -0.73 -1.60 -8.51
CA VAL A 41 -0.29 -1.10 -9.82
C VAL A 41 -0.29 -2.22 -10.85
N PHE A 42 0.32 -3.36 -10.56
CA PHE A 42 0.34 -4.54 -11.43
C PHE A 42 -1.05 -4.97 -11.89
N PHE A 43 -2.03 -5.04 -10.99
CA PHE A 43 -3.38 -5.47 -11.32
C PHE A 43 -4.21 -4.44 -12.09
N ASN A 44 -3.80 -3.19 -12.18
CA ASN A 44 -4.53 -2.12 -12.87
C ASN A 44 -3.84 -1.61 -14.13
N LYS A 45 -2.56 -1.91 -14.35
CA LYS A 45 -1.85 -1.61 -15.59
C LYS A 45 -2.18 -2.60 -16.70
N LEU A 46 -1.90 -2.24 -17.95
CA LEU A 46 -1.96 -3.19 -19.07
C LEU A 46 -0.91 -4.28 -18.86
N PRO A 47 -1.23 -5.55 -19.20
CA PRO A 47 -0.25 -6.63 -19.20
C PRO A 47 0.94 -6.30 -20.11
N GLY A 48 2.16 -6.56 -19.62
CA GLY A 48 3.41 -6.46 -20.40
C GLY A 48 3.89 -7.84 -20.85
N THR A 49 4.88 -7.87 -21.73
CA THR A 49 5.45 -9.12 -22.24
C THR A 49 6.11 -9.96 -21.15
N LEU A 50 6.91 -9.33 -20.30
CA LEU A 50 7.57 -9.94 -19.15
C LEU A 50 7.36 -9.08 -17.92
N GLU A 51 6.79 -9.67 -16.87
CA GLU A 51 6.47 -8.97 -15.63
C GLU A 51 6.97 -9.80 -14.45
N THR A 52 7.70 -9.15 -13.56
CA THR A 52 8.20 -9.76 -12.32
C THR A 52 7.64 -9.01 -11.12
N ILE A 53 7.00 -9.75 -10.24
CA ILE A 53 6.50 -9.26 -8.97
C ILE A 53 7.26 -9.92 -7.83
N ASN A 54 7.58 -9.16 -6.79
CA ASN A 54 8.36 -9.64 -5.66
C ASN A 54 7.89 -9.02 -4.36
N ASP A 55 7.97 -9.78 -3.29
CA ASP A 55 7.88 -9.24 -1.95
C ASP A 55 8.85 -9.97 -1.02
N LEU A 56 9.33 -9.28 0.01
CA LEU A 56 10.16 -9.88 1.05
C LEU A 56 9.30 -10.60 2.10
N ASP A 57 8.00 -10.25 2.20
CA ASP A 57 7.05 -10.94 3.08
C ASP A 57 6.60 -12.26 2.44
N GLY A 58 7.06 -13.38 3.04
CA GLY A 58 6.72 -14.72 2.58
C GLY A 58 5.23 -15.01 2.56
N ASP A 59 4.42 -14.39 3.44
CA ASP A 59 2.97 -14.55 3.45
C ASP A 59 2.33 -13.91 2.21
N VAL A 60 2.84 -12.77 1.75
CA VAL A 60 2.42 -12.11 0.51
C VAL A 60 2.73 -13.00 -0.69
N VAL A 61 3.98 -13.48 -0.78
CA VAL A 61 4.41 -14.36 -1.88
C VAL A 61 3.61 -15.67 -1.89
N ASN A 62 3.43 -16.29 -0.73
CA ASN A 62 2.66 -17.52 -0.59
C ASN A 62 1.21 -17.32 -1.07
N LEU A 63 0.54 -16.25 -0.68
CA LEU A 63 -0.81 -15.94 -1.14
C LEU A 63 -0.90 -15.89 -2.66
N PHE A 64 0.02 -15.19 -3.33
CA PHE A 64 -0.02 -15.07 -4.79
C PHE A 64 0.35 -16.37 -5.51
N ARG A 65 1.21 -17.20 -4.93
CA ARG A 65 1.47 -18.56 -5.42
C ARG A 65 0.23 -19.44 -5.30
N VAL A 66 -0.42 -19.46 -4.15
CA VAL A 66 -1.66 -20.24 -3.92
C VAL A 66 -2.77 -19.78 -4.87
N LEU A 67 -2.96 -18.47 -5.05
CA LEU A 67 -3.91 -17.92 -6.01
C LEU A 67 -3.65 -18.41 -7.43
N ARG A 68 -2.38 -18.54 -7.84
CA ARG A 68 -1.99 -18.98 -9.17
C ARG A 68 -2.15 -20.49 -9.36
N GLU A 69 -1.78 -21.26 -8.36
CA GLU A 69 -1.62 -22.71 -8.42
C GLU A 69 -2.86 -23.47 -7.98
N GLN A 70 -3.56 -22.99 -6.93
CA GLN A 70 -4.69 -23.66 -6.25
C GLN A 70 -5.91 -22.74 -6.11
N PRO A 71 -6.38 -22.06 -7.19
CA PRO A 71 -7.43 -21.03 -7.06
C PRO A 71 -8.77 -21.57 -6.59
N GLU A 72 -9.17 -22.76 -7.04
CA GLU A 72 -10.50 -23.32 -6.69
C GLU A 72 -10.53 -23.78 -5.21
N GLU A 73 -9.46 -24.42 -4.78
CA GLU A 73 -9.28 -24.82 -3.36
C GLU A 73 -9.25 -23.58 -2.48
N PHE A 74 -8.54 -22.54 -2.89
CA PHE A 74 -8.45 -21.31 -2.14
C PHE A 74 -9.80 -20.58 -2.06
N LYS A 75 -10.55 -20.48 -3.15
CA LYS A 75 -11.92 -19.94 -3.12
C LYS A 75 -12.79 -20.72 -2.15
N LYS A 76 -12.76 -22.04 -2.24
CA LYS A 76 -13.56 -22.92 -1.38
C LYS A 76 -13.27 -22.73 0.10
N VAL A 77 -11.98 -22.69 0.49
CA VAL A 77 -11.64 -22.51 1.91
C VAL A 77 -12.01 -21.12 2.42
N LEU A 78 -11.90 -20.08 1.60
CA LEU A 78 -12.35 -18.73 1.96
C LEU A 78 -13.86 -18.62 2.10
N GLU A 79 -14.64 -19.24 1.22
CA GLU A 79 -16.11 -19.26 1.28
C GLU A 79 -16.61 -19.96 2.53
N LEU A 80 -15.95 -21.04 2.94
CA LEU A 80 -16.28 -21.80 4.14
C LEU A 80 -15.76 -21.16 5.44
N THR A 81 -14.88 -20.15 5.35
CA THR A 81 -14.31 -19.49 6.53
C THR A 81 -15.28 -18.46 7.10
N PRO A 82 -15.77 -18.64 8.34
CA PRO A 82 -16.67 -17.69 8.96
C PRO A 82 -15.99 -16.35 9.28
N TYR A 83 -16.74 -15.26 9.30
CA TYR A 83 -16.28 -13.99 9.85
C TYR A 83 -16.36 -14.07 11.38
N SER A 84 -15.33 -14.60 12.03
CA SER A 84 -15.32 -14.86 13.46
C SER A 84 -14.03 -14.39 14.14
N ARG A 85 -14.14 -14.13 15.44
CA ARG A 85 -12.98 -13.78 16.27
C ARG A 85 -12.02 -14.96 16.41
N GLU A 86 -12.53 -16.17 16.50
CA GLU A 86 -11.74 -17.39 16.62
C GLU A 86 -10.84 -17.58 15.38
N GLU A 87 -11.40 -17.46 14.18
CA GLU A 87 -10.64 -17.50 12.93
C GLU A 87 -9.59 -16.39 12.88
N TYR A 88 -9.96 -15.18 13.32
CA TYR A 88 -9.02 -14.08 13.42
C TYR A 88 -7.88 -14.37 14.41
N ASP A 89 -8.19 -14.96 15.54
CA ASP A 89 -7.19 -15.32 16.55
C ASP A 89 -6.25 -16.39 16.04
N LEU A 90 -6.79 -17.44 15.39
CA LEU A 90 -6.05 -18.53 14.75
C LEU A 90 -5.13 -18.02 13.61
N SER A 91 -5.50 -16.95 12.94
CA SER A 91 -4.73 -16.41 11.82
C SER A 91 -3.34 -15.84 12.19
N PHE A 92 -3.00 -15.77 13.46
CA PHE A 92 -1.68 -15.36 13.95
C PHE A 92 -0.76 -16.55 14.26
N GLU A 93 -1.26 -17.76 14.21
CA GLU A 93 -0.47 -18.97 14.39
C GLU A 93 0.15 -19.37 13.05
N LEU A 94 1.41 -19.79 13.09
CA LEU A 94 2.12 -20.27 11.90
C LEU A 94 1.52 -21.62 11.46
N CYS A 95 1.49 -21.83 10.14
CA CYS A 95 1.03 -23.05 9.52
C CYS A 95 1.96 -23.44 8.38
N GLU A 96 2.36 -24.71 8.31
CA GLU A 96 3.24 -25.21 7.24
C GLU A 96 2.45 -25.48 5.93
N ASP A 97 1.15 -25.70 6.03
CA ASP A 97 0.30 -25.85 4.86
C ASP A 97 0.11 -24.51 4.15
N SER A 98 0.55 -24.43 2.90
CA SER A 98 0.57 -23.18 2.12
C SER A 98 -0.83 -22.62 1.84
N LEU A 99 -1.83 -23.49 1.63
CA LEU A 99 -3.22 -23.09 1.38
C LEU A 99 -3.84 -22.50 2.65
N GLU A 100 -3.67 -23.19 3.78
CA GLU A 100 -4.14 -22.72 5.08
C GLU A 100 -3.44 -21.44 5.52
N GLN A 101 -2.12 -21.31 5.31
CA GLN A 101 -1.38 -20.10 5.61
C GLN A 101 -1.87 -18.92 4.77
N ALA A 102 -2.15 -19.11 3.47
CA ALA A 102 -2.75 -18.09 2.60
C ALA A 102 -4.15 -17.68 3.08
N ARG A 103 -4.97 -18.64 3.52
CA ARG A 103 -6.29 -18.39 4.11
C ARG A 103 -6.17 -17.54 5.38
N ARG A 104 -5.28 -17.92 6.30
CA ARG A 104 -4.99 -17.19 7.54
C ARG A 104 -4.51 -15.77 7.25
N PHE A 105 -3.64 -15.59 6.27
CA PHE A 105 -3.14 -14.28 5.89
C PHE A 105 -4.27 -13.36 5.40
N VAL A 106 -5.22 -13.86 4.59
CA VAL A 106 -6.38 -13.08 4.13
C VAL A 106 -7.35 -12.78 5.29
N VAL A 107 -7.58 -13.71 6.22
CA VAL A 107 -8.35 -13.47 7.44
C VAL A 107 -7.70 -12.36 8.28
N LYS A 108 -6.41 -12.50 8.59
CA LYS A 108 -5.61 -11.55 9.37
C LYS A 108 -5.67 -10.15 8.79
N THR A 109 -5.42 -9.99 7.49
CA THR A 109 -5.36 -8.68 6.82
C THR A 109 -6.74 -8.04 6.67
N THR A 110 -7.78 -8.81 6.43
CA THR A 110 -9.14 -8.31 6.19
C THR A 110 -9.89 -8.04 7.49
N GLN A 111 -9.75 -8.89 8.50
CA GLN A 111 -10.50 -8.80 9.75
C GLN A 111 -9.79 -7.97 10.84
N SER A 112 -8.54 -7.55 10.64
CA SER A 112 -7.81 -6.63 11.54
C SER A 112 -8.33 -5.20 11.51
N ILE A 113 -8.29 -4.51 12.65
CA ILE A 113 -8.42 -3.06 12.72
C ILE A 113 -7.12 -2.44 12.19
N GLY A 114 -7.22 -1.64 11.10
CA GLY A 114 -6.06 -0.94 10.51
C GLY A 114 -5.22 -1.78 9.54
N ALA A 115 -5.55 -3.06 9.31
CA ALA A 115 -4.83 -3.98 8.41
C ALA A 115 -3.31 -4.07 8.71
N LYS A 116 -2.89 -3.91 9.97
CA LYS A 116 -1.49 -4.01 10.38
C LYS A 116 -1.02 -5.46 10.28
N ILE A 117 0.09 -5.70 9.61
CA ILE A 117 0.59 -7.05 9.31
C ILE A 117 1.82 -7.38 10.17
N GLY A 118 2.73 -6.42 10.35
CA GLY A 118 4.02 -6.62 10.99
C GLY A 118 4.08 -6.44 12.51
N VAL A 119 3.01 -6.04 13.17
CA VAL A 119 3.05 -5.60 14.57
C VAL A 119 1.99 -6.31 15.38
N GLY A 120 2.30 -7.51 15.85
CA GLY A 120 1.49 -8.20 16.84
C GLY A 120 -0.02 -8.24 16.56
N LYS A 121 -0.77 -8.81 17.47
CA LYS A 121 -2.23 -8.95 17.36
C LYS A 121 -2.90 -7.58 17.50
N CYS A 122 -3.51 -7.09 16.44
CA CYS A 122 -4.41 -5.93 16.48
C CYS A 122 -5.82 -6.37 16.93
N GLY A 123 -6.70 -5.40 17.22
CA GLY A 123 -8.09 -5.73 17.53
C GLY A 123 -8.83 -6.35 16.32
N TRP A 124 -9.67 -7.33 16.58
CA TRP A 124 -10.60 -7.85 15.58
C TRP A 124 -11.67 -6.80 15.22
N ARG A 125 -11.95 -6.65 13.95
CA ARG A 125 -12.91 -5.69 13.42
C ARG A 125 -14.35 -6.17 13.63
N ASN A 126 -14.85 -5.99 14.83
CA ASN A 126 -16.23 -6.31 15.17
C ASN A 126 -17.21 -5.30 14.52
N HIS A 127 -18.33 -5.81 14.02
CA HIS A 127 -19.45 -5.00 13.52
C HIS A 127 -20.53 -4.87 14.61
N LYS A 128 -20.84 -3.63 15.01
CA LYS A 128 -21.89 -3.31 16.00
C LYS A 128 -23.08 -2.55 15.40
N THR A 129 -23.12 -2.39 14.07
CA THR A 129 -24.16 -1.61 13.40
C THR A 129 -24.81 -2.40 12.27
N ILE A 130 -26.11 -2.15 12.03
CA ILE A 130 -26.92 -2.78 10.97
C ILE A 130 -26.60 -2.21 9.59
N LYS A 131 -25.66 -1.25 9.47
CA LYS A 131 -25.33 -0.64 8.19
C LYS A 131 -24.79 -1.66 7.20
N ILE A 132 -25.52 -1.85 6.10
CA ILE A 132 -25.08 -2.66 4.94
C ILE A 132 -23.78 -2.07 4.38
N GLY A 133 -22.83 -2.94 4.01
CA GLY A 133 -21.55 -2.53 3.41
C GLY A 133 -20.34 -2.55 4.34
N GLY A 134 -20.50 -3.00 5.58
CA GLY A 134 -19.41 -3.21 6.51
C GLY A 134 -18.44 -4.33 6.08
N THR A 135 -17.37 -4.53 6.86
CA THR A 135 -16.32 -5.50 6.53
C THR A 135 -16.86 -6.95 6.49
N ALA A 136 -17.81 -7.31 7.37
CA ALA A 136 -18.43 -8.62 7.35
C ALA A 136 -19.22 -8.86 6.04
N CYS A 137 -19.94 -7.84 5.53
CA CYS A 137 -20.62 -7.95 4.24
C CYS A 137 -19.63 -8.07 3.07
N LYS A 138 -18.47 -7.41 3.16
CA LYS A 138 -17.40 -7.52 2.16
C LYS A 138 -16.74 -8.90 2.22
N TRP A 139 -16.64 -9.50 3.40
CA TRP A 139 -16.14 -10.85 3.59
C TRP A 139 -16.98 -11.88 2.82
N ALA A 140 -18.29 -11.81 2.90
CA ALA A 140 -19.20 -12.69 2.17
C ALA A 140 -19.04 -12.63 0.62
N GLY A 141 -18.35 -11.63 0.10
CA GLY A 141 -18.06 -11.50 -1.32
C GLY A 141 -16.57 -11.49 -1.64
N ILE A 142 -15.72 -11.98 -0.74
CA ILE A 142 -14.26 -11.88 -0.86
C ILE A 142 -13.72 -12.62 -2.09
N THR A 143 -14.36 -13.72 -2.47
CA THR A 143 -13.95 -14.55 -3.60
C THR A 143 -14.25 -13.94 -4.98
N LYS A 144 -15.11 -12.93 -5.05
CA LYS A 144 -15.55 -12.31 -6.32
C LYS A 144 -14.42 -11.68 -7.16
N THR A 145 -13.28 -11.41 -6.55
CA THR A 145 -12.13 -10.79 -7.24
C THR A 145 -11.04 -11.79 -7.60
N ILE A 146 -11.16 -13.03 -7.12
CA ILE A 146 -10.10 -14.05 -7.27
C ILE A 146 -9.89 -14.42 -8.72
N ASP A 147 -10.95 -14.71 -9.49
CA ASP A 147 -10.82 -15.17 -10.87
C ASP A 147 -10.08 -14.17 -11.76
N ALA A 148 -10.35 -12.88 -11.58
CA ALA A 148 -9.65 -11.83 -12.31
C ALA A 148 -8.17 -11.76 -11.91
N ALA A 149 -7.86 -11.95 -10.62
CA ALA A 149 -6.48 -11.97 -10.13
C ALA A 149 -5.73 -13.21 -10.64
N VAL A 150 -6.37 -14.37 -10.62
CA VAL A 150 -5.81 -15.64 -11.14
C VAL A 150 -5.48 -15.52 -12.62
N SER A 151 -6.44 -15.05 -13.42
CA SER A 151 -6.22 -14.82 -14.85
C SER A 151 -5.02 -13.89 -15.09
N ARG A 152 -4.90 -12.82 -14.31
CA ARG A 152 -3.80 -11.85 -14.42
C ARG A 152 -2.44 -12.42 -13.99
N LEU A 153 -2.40 -13.24 -12.94
CA LEU A 153 -1.18 -13.87 -12.41
C LEU A 153 -0.67 -15.02 -13.29
N ARG A 154 -1.58 -15.76 -13.93
CA ARG A 154 -1.22 -16.85 -14.84
C ARG A 154 -0.61 -16.34 -16.13
N GLY A 155 -0.99 -15.13 -16.53
CA GLY A 155 -0.55 -14.56 -17.79
C GLY A 155 -1.09 -15.31 -19.00
N THR A 156 -0.38 -15.17 -20.13
CA THR A 156 -0.66 -15.81 -21.42
C THR A 156 0.66 -16.23 -22.05
N PRO A 157 0.67 -16.97 -23.17
CA PRO A 157 1.90 -17.26 -23.90
C PRO A 157 2.70 -16.02 -24.34
N THR A 158 2.06 -14.86 -24.42
CA THR A 158 2.66 -13.57 -24.80
C THR A 158 2.83 -12.59 -23.63
N ASN A 159 2.41 -12.98 -22.43
CA ASN A 159 2.53 -12.20 -21.22
C ASN A 159 2.98 -13.12 -20.08
N LEU A 160 4.26 -13.11 -19.76
CA LEU A 160 4.85 -13.95 -18.70
C LEU A 160 4.86 -13.19 -17.39
N VAL A 161 4.36 -13.83 -16.33
CA VAL A 161 4.38 -13.31 -14.96
C VAL A 161 5.26 -14.20 -14.09
N GLN A 162 6.29 -13.61 -13.51
CA GLN A 162 7.20 -14.26 -12.57
C GLN A 162 6.88 -13.78 -11.15
N ILE A 163 6.95 -14.70 -10.18
CA ILE A 163 6.77 -14.41 -8.76
C ILE A 163 8.08 -14.74 -8.05
N GLU A 164 8.74 -13.73 -7.52
CA GLU A 164 10.00 -13.85 -6.78
C GLU A 164 9.76 -13.68 -5.28
N HIS A 165 10.68 -14.20 -4.49
CA HIS A 165 10.75 -14.01 -3.05
C HIS A 165 12.21 -13.77 -2.68
N MET A 166 12.68 -12.55 -2.87
CA MET A 166 14.06 -12.19 -2.60
C MET A 166 14.21 -10.74 -2.17
N ASP A 167 15.41 -10.40 -1.75
CA ASP A 167 15.78 -9.03 -1.41
C ASP A 167 15.57 -8.09 -2.61
N ALA A 168 14.85 -6.98 -2.37
CA ALA A 168 14.47 -6.04 -3.41
C ALA A 168 15.67 -5.35 -4.07
N PHE A 169 16.75 -5.07 -3.31
CA PHE A 169 17.95 -4.40 -3.82
C PHE A 169 18.65 -5.29 -4.85
N ARG A 170 18.86 -6.56 -4.51
CA ARG A 170 19.44 -7.56 -5.43
C ARG A 170 18.57 -7.74 -6.68
N LEU A 171 17.26 -7.67 -6.53
CA LEU A 171 16.35 -7.82 -7.65
C LEU A 171 16.43 -6.59 -8.58
N ILE A 172 16.50 -5.37 -8.04
CA ILE A 172 16.67 -4.13 -8.80
C ILE A 172 17.98 -4.20 -9.60
N GLU A 173 19.11 -4.60 -8.97
CA GLU A 173 20.40 -4.78 -9.66
C GLU A 173 20.31 -5.77 -10.82
N ARG A 174 19.61 -6.90 -10.63
CA ARG A 174 19.45 -7.95 -11.64
C ARG A 174 18.65 -7.48 -12.86
N TYR A 175 17.68 -6.57 -12.65
CA TYR A 175 16.79 -6.07 -13.70
C TYR A 175 17.24 -4.71 -14.25
N ASP A 176 18.41 -4.19 -13.86
CA ASP A 176 18.91 -2.90 -14.30
C ASP A 176 19.33 -2.89 -15.78
N THR A 177 18.36 -2.68 -16.65
CA THR A 177 18.54 -2.57 -18.10
C THR A 177 17.75 -1.38 -18.65
N GLN A 178 18.14 -0.84 -19.83
CA GLN A 178 17.41 0.24 -20.49
C GLN A 178 15.98 -0.14 -20.91
N ASP A 179 15.72 -1.45 -21.04
CA ASP A 179 14.42 -1.98 -21.48
C ASP A 179 13.49 -2.26 -20.29
N ALA A 180 13.90 -1.96 -19.07
CA ALA A 180 13.10 -2.20 -17.87
C ALA A 180 12.37 -0.94 -17.38
N LEU A 181 11.14 -1.14 -16.90
CA LEU A 181 10.37 -0.21 -16.08
C LEU A 181 10.24 -0.81 -14.67
N ILE A 182 10.80 -0.12 -13.68
CA ILE A 182 10.77 -0.53 -12.29
C ILE A 182 9.87 0.42 -11.50
N TYR A 183 8.77 -0.13 -10.94
CA TYR A 183 7.91 0.61 -10.01
C TYR A 183 8.26 0.24 -8.57
N LEU A 184 8.60 1.24 -7.77
CA LEU A 184 9.01 1.10 -6.38
C LEU A 184 7.99 1.74 -5.43
N ASP A 185 7.44 0.93 -4.52
CA ASP A 185 6.56 1.35 -3.43
C ASP A 185 7.09 0.80 -2.09
N PRO A 186 8.31 1.21 -1.66
CA PRO A 186 8.91 0.70 -0.43
C PRO A 186 8.09 1.13 0.80
N PRO A 187 8.22 0.43 1.96
CA PRO A 187 7.73 0.95 3.23
C PRO A 187 8.24 2.37 3.44
N TYR A 188 7.35 3.35 3.62
CA TYR A 188 7.74 4.77 3.66
C TYR A 188 8.63 5.12 4.84
N VAL A 189 9.46 6.12 4.69
CA VAL A 189 10.36 6.62 5.75
C VAL A 189 9.61 6.84 7.05
N ARG A 190 10.13 6.32 8.16
CA ARG A 190 9.42 6.31 9.45
C ARG A 190 9.05 7.70 9.96
N SER A 191 9.91 8.70 9.74
CA SER A 191 9.69 10.09 10.13
C SER A 191 8.48 10.74 9.46
N THR A 192 8.09 10.26 8.25
CA THR A 192 6.93 10.78 7.52
C THR A 192 5.60 10.12 7.91
N ARG A 193 5.64 9.06 8.71
CA ARG A 193 4.45 8.28 9.09
C ARG A 193 3.99 8.61 10.51
N ARG A 194 2.67 8.82 10.67
CA ARG A 194 2.04 9.04 12.00
C ARG A 194 1.89 7.75 12.82
N SER A 195 1.89 6.59 12.19
CA SER A 195 1.78 5.28 12.84
C SER A 195 3.15 4.60 12.89
N GLY A 196 3.41 3.86 13.97
CA GLY A 196 4.62 3.04 14.10
C GLY A 196 4.76 1.98 13.01
N ALA A 197 5.49 0.89 13.27
CA ALA A 197 5.68 -0.21 12.33
C ALA A 197 4.33 -0.73 11.80
N LEU A 198 4.22 -0.89 10.48
CA LEU A 198 3.03 -1.36 9.77
C LEU A 198 3.29 -2.66 9.03
N TYR A 199 4.53 -2.90 8.64
CA TYR A 199 4.97 -4.01 7.79
C TYR A 199 5.82 -5.00 8.57
N SER A 200 5.85 -6.25 8.12
CA SER A 200 6.73 -7.29 8.66
C SER A 200 8.20 -6.94 8.42
N HIS A 201 8.48 -6.31 7.29
CA HIS A 201 9.81 -5.87 6.87
C HIS A 201 9.79 -4.36 6.63
N GLU A 202 10.30 -3.62 7.58
CA GLU A 202 10.46 -2.16 7.49
C GLU A 202 11.84 -1.82 6.95
N LEU A 203 11.94 -0.73 6.17
CA LEU A 203 13.22 -0.17 5.77
C LEU A 203 13.70 0.84 6.81
N SER A 204 14.98 0.76 7.19
CA SER A 204 15.65 1.79 7.97
C SER A 204 16.00 2.99 7.08
N GLU A 205 16.38 4.12 7.68
CA GLU A 205 16.83 5.29 6.94
C GLU A 205 18.06 4.98 6.06
N LYS A 206 18.97 4.13 6.56
CA LYS A 206 20.13 3.65 5.78
C LYS A 206 19.72 2.79 4.58
N ASP A 207 18.69 1.97 4.74
CA ASP A 207 18.17 1.17 3.63
C ASP A 207 17.53 2.08 2.57
N HIS A 208 16.84 3.16 2.99
CA HIS A 208 16.33 4.18 2.07
C HIS A 208 17.48 4.90 1.35
N GLU A 209 18.53 5.30 2.05
CA GLU A 209 19.73 5.89 1.42
C GLU A 209 20.33 4.96 0.40
N HIS A 210 20.52 3.68 0.75
CA HIS A 210 21.05 2.66 -0.17
C HIS A 210 20.15 2.46 -1.39
N LEU A 211 18.83 2.36 -1.19
CA LEU A 211 17.87 2.26 -2.29
C LEU A 211 18.01 3.45 -3.26
N LEU A 212 18.08 4.67 -2.71
CA LEU A 212 18.18 5.89 -3.52
C LEU A 212 19.52 5.95 -4.27
N ASP A 213 20.63 5.56 -3.64
CA ASP A 213 21.93 5.51 -4.29
C ASP A 213 21.97 4.47 -5.44
N LEU A 214 21.31 3.33 -5.24
CA LEU A 214 21.17 2.30 -6.27
C LEU A 214 20.37 2.82 -7.48
N ILE A 215 19.21 3.43 -7.25
CA ILE A 215 18.32 3.82 -8.34
C ILE A 215 18.80 5.06 -9.11
N VAL A 216 19.57 5.95 -8.48
CA VAL A 216 20.13 7.13 -9.14
C VAL A 216 21.13 6.75 -10.24
N THR A 217 21.83 5.63 -10.09
CA THR A 217 22.79 5.10 -11.07
C THR A 217 22.20 4.11 -12.06
N SER A 218 20.92 3.77 -11.90
CA SER A 218 20.24 2.76 -12.71
C SER A 218 20.05 3.22 -14.17
N LYS A 219 20.14 2.26 -15.08
CA LYS A 219 19.83 2.43 -16.51
C LYS A 219 18.36 2.28 -16.82
N SER A 220 17.61 1.66 -15.91
CA SER A 220 16.19 1.40 -16.06
C SER A 220 15.36 2.68 -15.94
N LYS A 221 14.16 2.68 -16.51
CA LYS A 221 13.15 3.68 -16.18
C LYS A 221 12.57 3.37 -14.81
N ILE A 222 12.66 4.33 -13.90
CA ILE A 222 12.26 4.15 -12.51
C ILE A 222 11.18 5.16 -12.14
N ILE A 223 10.16 4.66 -11.46
CA ILE A 223 9.16 5.45 -10.76
C ILE A 223 9.08 4.96 -9.31
N ILE A 224 9.28 5.85 -8.36
CA ILE A 224 9.21 5.55 -6.93
C ILE A 224 8.15 6.41 -6.27
N SER A 225 7.30 5.80 -5.42
CA SER A 225 6.25 6.47 -4.66
C SER A 225 6.64 6.64 -3.19
N GLY A 226 6.13 7.71 -2.57
CA GLY A 226 6.39 7.99 -1.16
C GLY A 226 5.61 9.21 -0.67
N TYR A 227 5.78 9.52 0.63
CA TYR A 227 5.44 10.84 1.13
C TYR A 227 6.59 11.81 0.87
N ASP A 228 6.26 13.09 0.67
CA ASP A 228 7.27 14.12 0.52
C ASP A 228 8.22 14.15 1.70
N ASN A 229 9.54 14.14 1.43
CA ASN A 229 10.57 14.16 2.47
C ASN A 229 11.92 14.65 1.91
N ASP A 230 12.73 15.24 2.80
CA ASP A 230 14.01 15.87 2.44
C ASP A 230 15.03 14.87 1.88
N LEU A 231 15.06 13.63 2.39
CA LEU A 231 16.00 12.61 1.93
C LEU A 231 15.80 12.31 0.44
N TYR A 232 14.55 12.04 0.05
CA TYR A 232 14.21 11.74 -1.34
C TYR A 232 14.39 12.97 -2.24
N ASN A 233 13.92 14.14 -1.78
CA ASN A 233 14.05 15.37 -2.56
C ASN A 233 15.51 15.75 -2.82
N LYS A 234 16.39 15.52 -1.84
CA LYS A 234 17.83 15.77 -1.98
C LYS A 234 18.52 14.76 -2.91
N LYS A 235 18.28 13.48 -2.72
CA LYS A 235 18.91 12.39 -3.48
C LYS A 235 18.41 12.32 -4.92
N LEU A 236 17.12 12.57 -5.14
CA LEU A 236 16.47 12.52 -6.46
C LEU A 236 16.35 13.91 -7.11
N LYS A 237 17.25 14.84 -6.76
CA LYS A 237 17.28 16.17 -7.35
C LYS A 237 17.42 16.08 -8.87
N GLY A 238 16.50 16.73 -9.58
CA GLY A 238 16.47 16.73 -11.06
C GLY A 238 15.60 15.62 -11.65
N TRP A 239 15.03 14.73 -10.84
CA TRP A 239 13.99 13.81 -11.28
C TRP A 239 12.66 14.56 -11.46
N TYR A 240 11.85 14.10 -12.41
CA TYR A 240 10.48 14.59 -12.54
C TYR A 240 9.65 14.16 -11.34
N THR A 241 8.78 15.04 -10.85
CA THR A 241 7.90 14.74 -9.70
C THR A 241 6.48 15.14 -9.98
N ASP A 242 5.54 14.39 -9.45
CA ASP A 242 4.12 14.76 -9.40
C ASP A 242 3.50 14.35 -8.07
N ILE A 243 2.40 14.99 -7.70
CA ILE A 243 1.73 14.78 -6.42
C ILE A 243 0.24 14.55 -6.61
N THR A 244 -0.34 13.73 -5.74
CA THR A 244 -1.80 13.52 -5.69
C THR A 244 -2.27 13.34 -4.25
N MET A 245 -3.56 13.59 -4.04
CA MET A 245 -4.18 13.34 -2.73
C MET A 245 -4.78 11.95 -2.69
N SER A 246 -4.42 11.16 -1.68
CA SER A 246 -4.99 9.84 -1.43
C SER A 246 -5.75 9.81 -0.10
N GLN A 247 -6.81 9.02 -0.04
CA GLN A 247 -7.52 8.79 1.20
C GLN A 247 -6.87 7.66 1.99
N THR A 248 -6.37 7.96 3.17
CA THR A 248 -5.82 6.95 4.07
C THR A 248 -6.92 6.09 4.70
N THR A 249 -6.54 4.95 5.28
CA THR A 249 -7.48 4.05 6.00
C THR A 249 -8.19 4.73 7.17
N SER A 250 -7.69 5.87 7.66
CA SER A 250 -8.27 6.68 8.74
C SER A 250 -9.16 7.83 8.25
N THR A 251 -9.61 7.83 6.99
CA THR A 251 -10.40 8.91 6.36
C THR A 251 -9.68 10.25 6.20
N LYS A 252 -8.41 10.34 6.58
CA LYS A 252 -7.59 11.54 6.36
C LYS A 252 -7.00 11.52 4.95
N MET A 253 -6.91 12.70 4.35
CA MET A 253 -6.17 12.86 3.10
C MET A 253 -4.67 12.83 3.37
N ALA A 254 -3.93 12.14 2.53
CA ALA A 254 -2.47 12.14 2.50
C ALA A 254 -1.99 12.58 1.12
N CYS A 255 -0.93 13.35 1.10
CA CYS A 255 -0.27 13.78 -0.13
C CYS A 255 0.72 12.69 -0.53
N GLU A 256 0.43 12.02 -1.63
CA GLU A 256 1.31 11.02 -2.23
C GLU A 256 2.14 11.68 -3.33
N LYS A 257 3.43 11.39 -3.35
CA LYS A 257 4.38 11.92 -4.32
C LYS A 257 5.06 10.80 -5.07
N ILE A 258 5.34 11.01 -6.34
CA ILE A 258 6.17 10.14 -7.16
C ILE A 258 7.37 10.90 -7.67
N TRP A 259 8.48 10.19 -7.86
CA TRP A 259 9.70 10.68 -8.50
C TRP A 259 10.04 9.74 -9.64
N MET A 260 10.44 10.29 -10.78
CA MET A 260 10.77 9.54 -12.00
C MET A 260 12.08 10.05 -12.61
N ASN A 261 12.93 9.11 -13.05
CA ASN A 261 14.18 9.46 -13.76
C ASN A 261 13.97 9.70 -15.27
N TYR A 262 12.72 9.80 -15.71
CA TYR A 262 12.32 10.09 -17.07
C TYR A 262 11.15 11.09 -17.07
N LEU A 263 10.94 11.77 -18.20
CA LEU A 263 9.74 12.57 -18.41
C LEU A 263 8.59 11.63 -18.78
N PRO A 264 7.47 11.64 -18.05
CA PRO A 264 6.26 10.94 -18.49
C PRO A 264 5.83 11.55 -19.83
N GLN A 265 5.07 10.79 -20.62
CA GLN A 265 4.43 11.39 -21.79
C GLN A 265 3.66 12.62 -21.34
N GLU A 266 4.08 13.78 -21.87
CA GLU A 266 3.22 14.95 -21.76
C GLU A 266 1.85 14.52 -22.29
N LYS A 267 0.79 14.73 -21.50
CA LYS A 267 -0.52 14.93 -22.11
C LYS A 267 -0.23 15.91 -23.24
N GLN A 268 -0.43 15.53 -24.49
CA GLN A 268 -0.44 16.48 -25.58
C GLN A 268 -1.51 17.51 -25.23
N ILE A 269 -1.11 18.51 -24.47
CA ILE A 269 -1.92 19.69 -24.24
C ILE A 269 -1.99 20.31 -25.63
N THR A 270 -3.13 20.19 -26.26
CA THR A 270 -3.36 20.80 -27.56
C THR A 270 -3.14 22.30 -27.40
N PHE A 271 -2.64 22.96 -28.45
CA PHE A 271 -2.39 24.42 -28.42
C PHE A 271 -3.63 25.20 -27.96
N SER A 272 -4.81 24.68 -28.16
CA SER A 272 -6.09 25.19 -27.67
C SER A 272 -6.26 25.09 -26.14
N GLU A 273 -5.69 24.06 -25.49
CA GLU A 273 -5.73 23.91 -24.03
C GLU A 273 -4.71 24.83 -23.34
N ILE A 274 -3.55 25.06 -23.98
CA ILE A 274 -2.55 26.04 -23.52
C ILE A 274 -3.15 27.46 -23.54
N LEU A 275 -3.90 27.80 -24.57
CA LEU A 275 -4.59 29.10 -24.69
C LEU A 275 -5.75 29.24 -23.72
N ALA A 276 -6.41 28.15 -23.32
CA ALA A 276 -7.52 28.15 -22.39
C ALA A 276 -7.08 28.20 -20.91
N THR A 277 -5.87 27.72 -20.57
CA THR A 277 -5.42 27.64 -19.18
C THR A 277 -4.62 28.83 -18.70
N GLY A 278 -4.06 29.69 -19.57
CA GLY A 278 -3.43 31.01 -19.26
C GLY A 278 -2.75 31.20 -17.91
N LEU A 279 -2.39 30.11 -17.24
CA LEU A 279 -1.88 30.07 -15.89
C LEU A 279 -0.52 29.37 -15.86
N GLU A 280 0.46 30.13 -15.46
CA GLU A 280 1.79 29.65 -15.07
C GLU A 280 1.64 28.54 -14.02
N SER A 281 2.33 27.42 -14.24
CA SER A 281 2.37 26.30 -13.32
C SER A 281 3.23 26.64 -12.09
N GLU A 282 2.69 27.38 -11.16
CA GLU A 282 3.19 27.32 -9.79
C GLU A 282 2.59 26.06 -9.15
N GLY A 283 3.42 25.03 -8.97
CA GLY A 283 3.06 23.85 -8.20
C GLY A 283 2.66 24.28 -6.79
N SER A 284 1.40 24.16 -6.47
CA SER A 284 0.93 24.43 -5.12
C SER A 284 1.67 23.54 -4.13
N PRO A 285 2.35 24.10 -3.12
CA PRO A 285 3.01 23.29 -2.11
C PRO A 285 1.98 22.45 -1.38
N CYS A 286 2.32 21.20 -1.10
CA CYS A 286 1.55 20.35 -0.20
C CYS A 286 1.37 21.07 1.14
N PRO A 287 0.16 21.13 1.71
CA PRO A 287 -0.01 21.67 3.05
C PRO A 287 0.88 20.88 4.02
N GLU A 288 1.74 21.58 4.73
CA GLU A 288 2.64 20.96 5.72
C GLU A 288 1.84 20.08 6.68
N ASN A 289 2.30 18.85 6.87
CA ASN A 289 1.80 17.96 7.90
C ASN A 289 2.22 18.52 9.27
N GLU A 290 1.42 19.43 9.84
CA GLU A 290 1.67 19.98 11.15
C GLU A 290 1.92 18.85 12.17
N SER A 291 3.11 18.81 12.71
CA SER A 291 3.44 18.02 13.89
C SER A 291 2.63 18.58 15.06
N PRO A 292 2.03 17.74 15.92
CA PRO A 292 1.34 18.24 17.10
C PRO A 292 2.36 18.88 18.03
N GLY A 293 2.32 20.22 18.12
CA GLY A 293 3.10 20.99 19.07
C GLY A 293 2.83 20.53 20.50
N ALA A 294 3.89 20.49 21.30
CA ALA A 294 3.85 20.20 22.71
C ALA A 294 2.85 21.13 23.42
N ALA A 295 1.86 20.53 24.06
CA ALA A 295 0.91 21.25 24.89
C ALA A 295 1.67 21.86 26.07
N GLY A 296 1.78 23.19 26.08
CA GLY A 296 2.26 23.96 27.20
C GLY A 296 1.33 23.82 28.40
N SER A 297 1.90 23.44 29.53
CA SER A 297 1.25 23.43 30.83
C SER A 297 0.86 24.84 31.22
N SER A 298 -0.41 25.20 31.22
CA SER A 298 -0.92 26.37 31.93
C SER A 298 -1.50 25.91 33.25
N THR A 299 -0.82 26.27 34.31
CA THR A 299 -1.27 26.23 35.70
C THR A 299 -2.49 27.17 35.84
N ALA A 300 -3.64 26.62 36.17
CA ALA A 300 -4.77 27.39 36.63
C ALA A 300 -4.95 27.18 38.12
N THR A 301 -4.86 28.30 38.81
CA THR A 301 -5.02 28.53 40.24
C THR A 301 -6.40 28.13 40.74
N ALA A 302 -6.41 27.50 41.91
CA ALA A 302 -7.60 27.13 42.66
C ALA A 302 -8.38 28.37 43.16
N ALA A 303 -9.70 28.32 43.05
CA ALA A 303 -10.59 29.13 43.86
C ALA A 303 -11.55 28.22 44.62
N THR A 304 -11.45 28.33 45.93
CA THR A 304 -12.26 27.69 46.96
C THR A 304 -13.70 28.19 46.94
N GLY A 305 -14.66 27.31 47.07
CA GLY A 305 -16.06 27.64 47.35
C GLY A 305 -16.76 26.48 48.07
N THR A 306 -16.85 26.64 49.40
CA THR A 306 -17.59 25.83 50.35
C THR A 306 -19.11 25.84 50.14
N SER A 307 -19.85 24.77 50.25
CA SER A 307 -21.07 24.62 51.09
C SER A 307 -21.72 23.22 50.98
N ALA A 308 -21.77 22.62 52.15
CA ALA A 308 -22.89 21.94 52.87
C ALA A 308 -23.65 20.77 52.25
N ALA A 309 -23.43 19.69 52.89
CA ALA A 309 -24.23 18.58 53.42
C ALA A 309 -25.73 18.50 53.10
N THR A 310 -26.24 17.28 52.80
CA THR A 310 -27.33 16.65 53.59
C THR A 310 -27.51 15.15 53.15
N THR A 311 -27.43 14.35 54.11
CA THR A 311 -27.78 13.03 54.58
C THR A 311 -28.88 12.16 53.86
N ALA A 312 -28.61 10.86 53.93
CA ALA A 312 -29.54 9.74 54.21
C ALA A 312 -30.31 9.15 52.99
N GLY A 313 -30.25 7.84 52.77
CA GLY A 313 -30.71 6.73 53.50
C GLY A 313 -30.76 5.44 52.70
N THR A 314 -30.24 4.42 53.31
CA THR A 314 -30.66 2.99 53.39
C THR A 314 -31.17 2.22 52.17
N ALA A 315 -30.54 1.09 52.05
CA ALA A 315 -30.84 -0.16 51.34
C ALA A 315 -32.19 -0.84 51.84
N PRO A 316 -32.68 -1.92 51.25
CA PRO A 316 -31.94 -3.19 51.09
C PRO A 316 -31.69 -3.62 49.67
#